data_8a3c3beb9b3bca7132621ccb78a08668
#
_entry.id   8a3c3beb9b3bca7132621ccb78a08668
#
_cell.length_a   1.000
_cell.length_b   1.000
_cell.length_c   1.000
_cell.angle_alpha   90.00
_cell.angle_beta   90.00
_cell.angle_gamma   90.00
#
_symmetry.space_group_name_H-M   'P 1'
#
loop_
_entity.id
_entity.type
_entity.pdbx_description
1 polymer ?
#
loop_
_entity_poly.entity_id
_entity_poly.type
_entity_poly.pdbx_seq_one_letter_code
_entity_poly.pdbx_strand_id
1 'polypeptide(L)'
;MVGAARVSGAREVILGRIRAALADVPDAELTAAPALPRAYERRGSLTPAGVLDLFARRAREYRATLELASESSVGVAVAKVCGQLGVGGLVVPPALPAHWRPSGIDVIEDHGLAGRELDHIDAALTGAAAAIARTGTVLLDGDGSSGRRLLSLIPDTHICVIRAEQVVETVP
;
A
#
# COMPACT_ATOMS: atom_id res chain seq x y z
N MET A 1 23.11 4.97 29.95
CA MET A 1 22.57 3.63 30.10
C MET A 1 21.44 3.57 31.16
N VAL A 2 20.27 4.17 30.88
CA VAL A 2 19.15 4.20 31.88
C VAL A 2 17.80 3.83 31.26
N GLY A 3 17.74 3.47 29.97
CA GLY A 3 16.46 3.27 29.27
C GLY A 3 15.90 1.83 29.24
N ALA A 4 16.69 0.80 29.40
CA ALA A 4 16.25 -0.60 29.18
C ALA A 4 15.51 -1.22 30.38
N ALA A 5 15.79 -0.84 31.61
CA ALA A 5 15.19 -1.44 32.79
C ALA A 5 13.72 -1.03 33.04
N ARG A 6 13.27 0.13 32.57
CA ARG A 6 11.88 0.60 32.72
C ARG A 6 10.88 -0.10 31.78
N VAL A 7 11.33 -0.51 30.62
CA VAL A 7 10.46 -1.17 29.62
C VAL A 7 10.12 -2.60 30.05
N SER A 8 11.05 -3.32 30.66
CA SER A 8 10.84 -4.68 31.17
C SER A 8 9.75 -4.72 32.24
N GLY A 9 9.82 -3.83 33.25
CA GLY A 9 8.82 -3.81 34.33
C GLY A 9 7.40 -3.44 33.88
N ALA A 10 7.24 -2.53 32.93
CA ALA A 10 5.92 -2.16 32.41
C ALA A 10 5.26 -3.31 31.64
N ARG A 11 6.03 -4.05 30.84
CA ARG A 11 5.55 -5.23 30.12
C ARG A 11 5.03 -6.31 31.09
N GLU A 12 5.79 -6.61 32.12
CA GLU A 12 5.40 -7.61 33.14
C GLU A 12 4.14 -7.21 33.90
N VAL A 13 4.01 -5.93 34.28
CA VAL A 13 2.81 -5.40 34.94
C VAL A 13 1.59 -5.53 34.02
N ILE A 14 1.69 -5.17 32.74
CA ILE A 14 0.59 -5.26 31.76
C ILE A 14 0.19 -6.72 31.56
N LEU A 15 1.15 -7.60 31.31
CA LEU A 15 0.87 -9.04 31.13
C LEU A 15 0.30 -9.68 32.39
N GLY A 16 0.74 -9.26 33.57
CA GLY A 16 0.17 -9.71 34.85
C GLY A 16 -1.30 -9.31 35.00
N ARG A 17 -1.67 -8.08 34.64
CA ARG A 17 -3.06 -7.61 34.65
C ARG A 17 -3.93 -8.37 33.67
N ILE A 18 -3.42 -8.65 32.46
CA ILE A 18 -4.14 -9.44 31.46
C ILE A 18 -4.39 -10.86 31.96
N ARG A 19 -3.37 -11.53 32.52
CA ARG A 19 -3.54 -12.89 33.08
C ARG A 19 -4.53 -12.91 34.24
N ALA A 20 -4.49 -11.91 35.11
CA ALA A 20 -5.45 -11.80 36.20
C ALA A 20 -6.88 -11.57 35.72
N ALA A 21 -7.06 -10.78 34.65
CA ALA A 21 -8.37 -10.53 34.05
C ALA A 21 -8.94 -11.76 33.31
N LEU A 22 -8.09 -12.69 32.88
CA LEU A 22 -8.46 -13.92 32.20
C LEU A 22 -8.47 -15.16 33.11
N ALA A 23 -8.29 -14.99 34.42
CA ALA A 23 -8.15 -16.09 35.35
C ALA A 23 -9.41 -16.95 35.52
N ASP A 24 -10.57 -16.41 35.18
CA ASP A 24 -11.87 -17.06 35.20
C ASP A 24 -12.25 -17.70 33.86
N VAL A 25 -11.45 -17.49 32.80
CA VAL A 25 -11.67 -18.08 31.48
C VAL A 25 -11.10 -19.51 31.45
N PRO A 26 -11.94 -20.54 31.18
CA PRO A 26 -11.47 -21.92 31.10
C PRO A 26 -10.39 -22.10 30.00
N ASP A 27 -9.36 -22.91 30.26
CA ASP A 27 -8.30 -23.19 29.27
C ASP A 27 -8.85 -23.75 27.95
N ALA A 28 -9.99 -24.45 27.98
CA ALA A 28 -10.67 -24.94 26.78
C ALA A 28 -11.19 -23.81 25.90
N GLU A 29 -11.59 -22.68 26.45
CA GLU A 29 -12.02 -21.49 25.67
C GLU A 29 -10.83 -20.73 25.12
N LEU A 30 -9.69 -20.73 25.83
CA LEU A 30 -8.46 -20.08 25.39
C LEU A 30 -7.81 -20.81 24.21
N THR A 31 -8.03 -22.12 24.11
CA THR A 31 -7.43 -22.97 23.07
C THR A 31 -8.37 -23.31 21.92
N ALA A 32 -9.68 -23.24 22.13
CA ALA A 32 -10.69 -23.51 21.11
C ALA A 32 -10.85 -22.30 20.18
N ALA A 33 -10.16 -22.30 19.06
CA ALA A 33 -10.52 -21.38 17.98
C ALA A 33 -11.92 -21.75 17.44
N PRO A 34 -12.92 -20.84 17.49
CA PRO A 34 -14.24 -21.13 16.94
C PRO A 34 -14.10 -21.44 15.45
N ALA A 35 -14.86 -22.43 14.97
CA ALA A 35 -14.95 -22.73 13.54
C ALA A 35 -15.61 -21.55 12.84
N LEU A 36 -14.82 -20.66 12.28
CA LEU A 36 -15.32 -19.51 11.54
C LEU A 36 -15.98 -19.99 10.24
N PRO A 37 -17.23 -19.59 9.94
CA PRO A 37 -17.84 -19.89 8.67
C PRO A 37 -16.98 -19.33 7.53
N ARG A 38 -16.58 -20.20 6.59
CA ARG A 38 -15.77 -19.81 5.42
C ARG A 38 -16.58 -19.85 4.12
N ALA A 39 -17.89 -19.63 4.23
CA ALA A 39 -18.82 -19.57 3.11
C ALA A 39 -18.80 -18.17 2.46
N TYR A 40 -17.62 -17.72 2.04
CA TYR A 40 -17.44 -16.47 1.30
C TYR A 40 -17.19 -16.76 -0.19
N GLU A 41 -17.53 -15.81 -1.04
CA GLU A 41 -17.24 -15.90 -2.47
C GLU A 41 -15.72 -15.87 -2.70
N ARG A 42 -15.18 -16.97 -3.26
CA ARG A 42 -13.75 -17.10 -3.57
C ARG A 42 -13.40 -16.59 -4.96
N ARG A 43 -14.40 -16.39 -5.82
CA ARG A 43 -14.24 -15.91 -7.20
C ARG A 43 -15.33 -14.92 -7.51
N GLY A 44 -14.97 -13.83 -8.14
CA GLY A 44 -15.94 -12.91 -8.71
C GLY A 44 -16.59 -13.47 -9.99
N SER A 45 -17.60 -12.76 -10.47
CA SER A 45 -18.39 -13.13 -11.66
C SER A 45 -18.04 -12.29 -12.89
N LEU A 46 -17.21 -11.24 -12.74
CA LEU A 46 -16.88 -10.33 -13.82
C LEU A 46 -15.80 -10.89 -14.75
N THR A 47 -15.87 -10.48 -16.01
CA THR A 47 -14.76 -10.69 -16.95
C THR A 47 -13.54 -9.84 -16.56
N PRO A 48 -12.31 -10.17 -17.00
CA PRO A 48 -11.13 -9.34 -16.69
C PRO A 48 -11.31 -7.87 -17.08
N ALA A 49 -11.93 -7.58 -18.23
CA ALA A 49 -12.25 -6.21 -18.62
C ALA A 49 -13.25 -5.56 -17.68
N GLY A 50 -14.30 -6.28 -17.27
CA GLY A 50 -15.29 -5.80 -16.31
C GLY A 50 -14.69 -5.50 -14.92
N VAL A 51 -13.68 -6.27 -14.49
CA VAL A 51 -12.93 -6.01 -13.25
C VAL A 51 -12.16 -4.68 -13.35
N LEU A 52 -11.46 -4.46 -14.46
CA LEU A 52 -10.72 -3.21 -14.68
C LEU A 52 -11.65 -1.99 -14.76
N ASP A 53 -12.78 -2.12 -15.47
CA ASP A 53 -13.77 -1.05 -15.55
C ASP A 53 -14.39 -0.73 -14.20
N LEU A 54 -14.68 -1.75 -13.39
CA LEU A 54 -15.19 -1.57 -12.04
C LEU A 54 -14.16 -0.86 -11.15
N PHE A 55 -12.90 -1.31 -11.20
CA PHE A 55 -11.81 -0.66 -10.46
C PHE A 55 -11.67 0.80 -10.84
N ALA A 56 -11.61 1.09 -12.15
CA ALA A 56 -11.47 2.45 -12.65
C ALA A 56 -12.61 3.37 -12.19
N ARG A 57 -13.85 2.87 -12.19
CA ARG A 57 -15.01 3.60 -11.69
C ARG A 57 -14.88 3.90 -10.19
N ARG A 58 -14.56 2.88 -9.39
CA ARG A 58 -14.41 3.03 -7.95
C ARG A 58 -13.27 3.97 -7.55
N ALA A 59 -12.12 3.86 -8.21
CA ALA A 59 -11.00 4.76 -7.95
C ALA A 59 -11.37 6.22 -8.25
N ARG A 60 -12.13 6.49 -9.33
CA ARG A 60 -12.62 7.85 -9.63
C ARG A 60 -13.59 8.40 -8.57
N GLU A 61 -14.39 7.55 -7.92
CA GLU A 61 -15.24 7.97 -6.80
C GLU A 61 -14.43 8.54 -5.64
N TYR A 62 -13.17 8.07 -5.47
CA TYR A 62 -12.19 8.61 -4.52
C TYR A 62 -11.33 9.74 -5.10
N ARG A 63 -11.74 10.32 -6.26
CA ARG A 63 -11.05 11.41 -6.95
C ARG A 63 -9.66 11.05 -7.49
N ALA A 64 -9.35 9.77 -7.65
CA ALA A 64 -8.14 9.35 -8.31
C ALA A 64 -8.22 9.62 -9.82
N THR A 65 -7.14 10.17 -10.38
CA THR A 65 -6.94 10.25 -11.82
C THR A 65 -6.36 8.93 -12.33
N LEU A 66 -6.91 8.39 -13.41
CA LEU A 66 -6.42 7.15 -14.00
C LEU A 66 -5.92 7.41 -15.42
N GLU A 67 -4.72 6.94 -15.69
CA GLU A 67 -4.14 6.85 -17.03
C GLU A 67 -3.94 5.38 -17.38
N LEU A 68 -4.24 5.02 -18.63
CA LEU A 68 -3.98 3.68 -19.17
C LEU A 68 -2.71 3.71 -20.00
N ALA A 69 -1.81 2.78 -19.73
CA ALA A 69 -0.54 2.67 -20.42
C ALA A 69 -0.21 1.21 -20.72
N SER A 70 0.54 0.96 -21.76
CA SER A 70 1.21 -0.33 -21.96
C SER A 70 2.45 -0.38 -21.07
N GLU A 71 2.94 -1.58 -20.75
CA GLU A 71 4.15 -1.75 -19.92
C GLU A 71 5.33 -0.90 -20.44
N SER A 72 5.50 -0.82 -21.75
CA SER A 72 6.59 -0.03 -22.36
C SER A 72 6.38 1.48 -22.36
N SER A 73 5.17 1.96 -22.08
CA SER A 73 4.81 3.38 -22.10
C SER A 73 4.55 3.97 -20.71
N VAL A 74 4.71 3.18 -19.65
CA VAL A 74 4.47 3.64 -18.26
C VAL A 74 5.29 4.89 -17.94
N GLY A 75 6.60 4.91 -18.22
CA GLY A 75 7.44 6.06 -17.94
C GLY A 75 6.98 7.35 -18.66
N VAL A 76 6.48 7.22 -19.89
CA VAL A 76 5.91 8.35 -20.65
C VAL A 76 4.59 8.81 -20.02
N ALA A 77 3.73 7.89 -19.60
CA ALA A 77 2.48 8.23 -18.93
C ALA A 77 2.74 8.92 -17.58
N VAL A 78 3.73 8.44 -16.81
CA VAL A 78 4.14 9.09 -15.55
C VAL A 78 4.68 10.49 -15.82
N ALA A 79 5.55 10.68 -16.83
CA ALA A 79 6.07 12.02 -17.20
C ALA A 79 4.92 12.98 -17.55
N LYS A 80 3.92 12.51 -18.31
CA LYS A 80 2.74 13.29 -18.65
C LYS A 80 1.97 13.72 -17.41
N VAL A 81 1.71 12.80 -16.48
CA VAL A 81 1.01 13.10 -15.21
C VAL A 81 1.80 14.10 -14.37
N CYS A 82 3.10 13.89 -14.22
CA CYS A 82 3.96 14.85 -13.51
C CYS A 82 3.91 16.24 -14.12
N GLY A 83 3.98 16.35 -15.45
CA GLY A 83 3.84 17.65 -16.14
C GLY A 83 2.50 18.33 -15.92
N GLN A 84 1.40 17.55 -15.87
CA GLN A 84 0.05 18.09 -15.58
C GLN A 84 -0.08 18.59 -14.13
N LEU A 85 0.62 17.98 -13.19
CA LEU A 85 0.57 18.31 -11.78
C LEU A 85 1.68 19.29 -11.34
N GLY A 86 2.62 19.63 -12.23
CA GLY A 86 3.75 20.49 -11.90
C GLY A 86 4.81 19.82 -11.01
N VAL A 87 4.89 18.48 -11.04
CA VAL A 87 5.85 17.69 -10.27
C VAL A 87 7.25 17.80 -10.89
N GLY A 88 8.21 18.35 -10.15
CA GLY A 88 9.61 18.47 -10.54
C GLY A 88 10.51 17.43 -9.89
N GLY A 89 10.15 16.96 -8.68
CA GLY A 89 10.88 15.95 -7.91
C GLY A 89 10.02 14.72 -7.60
N LEU A 90 10.58 13.52 -7.80
CA LEU A 90 9.88 12.25 -7.65
C LEU A 90 10.70 11.27 -6.83
N VAL A 91 10.17 10.79 -5.71
CA VAL A 91 10.80 9.71 -4.94
C VAL A 91 10.27 8.35 -5.38
N VAL A 92 11.17 7.37 -5.49
CA VAL A 92 10.85 6.01 -5.92
C VAL A 92 11.47 4.96 -5.00
N PRO A 93 10.85 3.79 -4.81
CA PRO A 93 11.52 2.65 -4.19
C PRO A 93 12.70 2.17 -5.06
N PRO A 94 13.81 1.68 -4.48
CA PRO A 94 14.93 1.15 -5.26
C PRO A 94 14.54 -0.01 -6.19
N ALA A 95 13.56 -0.82 -5.78
CA ALA A 95 13.06 -1.97 -6.57
C ALA A 95 12.01 -1.58 -7.63
N LEU A 96 11.73 -0.29 -7.84
CA LEU A 96 10.84 0.14 -8.90
C LEU A 96 11.47 -0.16 -10.27
N PRO A 97 10.74 -0.78 -11.23
CA PRO A 97 11.25 -1.04 -12.57
C PRO A 97 11.82 0.22 -13.23
N ALA A 98 13.05 0.15 -13.75
CA ALA A 98 13.72 1.32 -14.31
C ALA A 98 12.96 1.97 -15.47
N HIS A 99 12.26 1.18 -16.29
CA HIS A 99 11.46 1.67 -17.42
C HIS A 99 10.15 2.36 -17.02
N TRP A 100 9.75 2.30 -15.75
CA TRP A 100 8.63 3.10 -15.22
C TRP A 100 9.04 4.51 -14.83
N ARG A 101 10.35 4.74 -14.66
CA ARG A 101 10.86 6.06 -14.27
C ARG A 101 10.71 7.03 -15.44
N PRO A 102 10.13 8.22 -15.20
CA PRO A 102 9.96 9.21 -16.25
C PRO A 102 11.29 9.85 -16.64
N SER A 103 11.39 10.32 -17.88
CA SER A 103 12.51 11.16 -18.32
C SER A 103 12.21 12.63 -18.07
N GLY A 104 13.25 13.42 -17.79
CA GLY A 104 13.13 14.89 -17.65
C GLY A 104 12.57 15.35 -16.29
N ILE A 105 12.51 14.48 -15.30
CA ILE A 105 12.12 14.75 -13.92
C ILE A 105 13.22 14.28 -13.00
N ASP A 106 13.47 15.00 -11.91
CA ASP A 106 14.44 14.58 -10.91
C ASP A 106 13.91 13.37 -10.13
N VAL A 107 14.58 12.23 -10.25
CA VAL A 107 14.15 10.97 -9.63
C VAL A 107 15.14 10.57 -8.54
N ILE A 108 14.65 10.51 -7.30
CA ILE A 108 15.40 10.20 -6.09
C ILE A 108 15.02 8.80 -5.60
N GLU A 109 15.99 7.91 -5.42
CA GLU A 109 15.74 6.61 -4.81
C GLU A 109 15.64 6.71 -3.28
N ASP A 110 14.64 6.07 -2.71
CA ASP A 110 14.45 6.02 -1.26
C ASP A 110 15.35 4.96 -0.61
N HIS A 111 16.50 5.35 -0.15
CA HIS A 111 17.39 4.52 0.66
C HIS A 111 17.21 4.77 2.18
N GLY A 112 16.04 5.17 2.61
CA GLY A 112 15.73 5.44 4.01
C GLY A 112 15.70 6.93 4.35
N LEU A 113 15.28 7.78 3.41
CA LEU A 113 15.10 9.22 3.61
C LEU A 113 14.24 9.51 4.84
N ALA A 114 14.62 10.49 5.64
CA ALA A 114 13.80 10.91 6.78
C ALA A 114 12.50 11.57 6.31
N GLY A 115 11.45 11.55 7.15
CA GLY A 115 10.16 12.14 6.78
C GLY A 115 10.25 13.60 6.33
N ARG A 116 11.11 14.41 6.98
CA ARG A 116 11.37 15.80 6.57
C ARG A 116 12.03 15.95 5.20
N GLU A 117 12.80 14.95 4.75
CA GLU A 117 13.41 14.96 3.42
C GLU A 117 12.38 14.61 2.37
N LEU A 118 11.47 13.67 2.68
CA LEU A 118 10.33 13.32 1.83
C LEU A 118 9.32 14.45 1.68
N ASP A 119 9.13 15.26 2.72
CA ASP A 119 8.22 16.41 2.75
C ASP A 119 8.60 17.52 1.75
N HIS A 120 9.85 17.52 1.27
CA HIS A 120 10.35 18.44 0.26
C HIS A 120 10.29 17.87 -1.17
N ILE A 121 9.78 16.64 -1.35
CA ILE A 121 9.66 15.98 -2.65
C ILE A 121 8.19 16.01 -3.07
N ASP A 122 7.91 16.50 -4.28
CA ASP A 122 6.56 16.78 -4.75
C ASP A 122 5.68 15.54 -4.84
N ALA A 123 6.26 14.41 -5.26
CA ALA A 123 5.50 13.19 -5.46
C ALA A 123 6.29 11.92 -5.17
N ALA A 124 5.56 10.83 -4.92
CA ALA A 124 6.08 9.47 -4.91
C ALA A 124 5.53 8.66 -6.09
N LEU A 125 6.39 7.83 -6.70
CA LEU A 125 6.00 6.82 -7.69
C LEU A 125 6.27 5.43 -7.13
N THR A 126 5.24 4.60 -7.03
CA THR A 126 5.34 3.22 -6.55
C THR A 126 4.61 2.25 -7.45
N GLY A 127 4.89 0.97 -7.31
CA GLY A 127 3.99 -0.09 -7.73
C GLY A 127 2.96 -0.42 -6.65
N ALA A 128 2.16 -1.44 -6.90
CA ALA A 128 1.24 -2.02 -5.93
C ALA A 128 1.44 -3.54 -5.84
N ALA A 129 1.07 -4.14 -4.72
CA ALA A 129 1.00 -5.58 -4.57
C ALA A 129 -0.27 -6.15 -5.23
N ALA A 130 -1.40 -5.49 -5.04
CA ALA A 130 -2.68 -5.84 -5.65
C ALA A 130 -3.64 -4.64 -5.64
N ALA A 131 -4.76 -4.77 -6.35
CA ALA A 131 -5.87 -3.84 -6.25
C ALA A 131 -7.22 -4.60 -6.23
N ILE A 132 -8.23 -4.03 -5.56
CA ILE A 132 -9.53 -4.65 -5.36
C ILE A 132 -10.60 -3.79 -6.03
N ALA A 133 -11.24 -4.35 -7.06
CA ALA A 133 -12.16 -3.59 -7.90
C ALA A 133 -13.45 -3.17 -7.17
N ARG A 134 -14.03 -4.04 -6.36
CA ARG A 134 -15.31 -3.74 -5.65
C ARG A 134 -15.20 -2.53 -4.74
N THR A 135 -14.05 -2.30 -4.16
CA THR A 135 -13.82 -1.22 -3.18
C THR A 135 -12.96 -0.08 -3.71
N GLY A 136 -12.29 -0.24 -4.86
CA GLY A 136 -11.30 0.73 -5.34
C GLY A 136 -10.02 0.77 -4.48
N THR A 137 -9.76 -0.30 -3.74
CA THR A 137 -8.62 -0.37 -2.81
C THR A 137 -7.34 -0.73 -3.56
N VAL A 138 -6.24 -0.07 -3.23
CA VAL A 138 -4.89 -0.43 -3.65
C VAL A 138 -4.12 -0.96 -2.44
N LEU A 139 -3.50 -2.12 -2.60
CA LEU A 139 -2.68 -2.75 -1.57
C LEU A 139 -1.21 -2.42 -1.83
N LEU A 140 -0.59 -1.83 -0.83
CA LEU A 140 0.85 -1.60 -0.75
C LEU A 140 1.39 -2.51 0.36
N ASP A 141 2.26 -3.45 0.02
CA ASP A 141 2.80 -4.42 0.98
C ASP A 141 3.97 -3.89 1.82
N GLY A 142 4.46 -2.71 1.47
CA GLY A 142 5.57 -2.06 2.17
C GLY A 142 6.94 -2.57 1.75
N ASP A 143 7.02 -3.36 0.69
CA ASP A 143 8.24 -3.96 0.16
C ASP A 143 8.30 -3.84 -1.38
N GLY A 144 9.40 -4.26 -1.98
CA GLY A 144 9.61 -4.29 -3.42
C GLY A 144 9.30 -2.94 -4.10
N SER A 145 8.47 -2.99 -5.15
CA SER A 145 8.08 -1.79 -5.90
C SER A 145 7.07 -0.91 -5.17
N SER A 146 6.36 -1.42 -4.15
CA SER A 146 5.48 -0.61 -3.30
C SER A 146 6.27 0.31 -2.39
N GLY A 147 7.49 -0.09 -2.00
CA GLY A 147 8.34 0.64 -1.08
C GLY A 147 7.76 0.80 0.31
N ARG A 148 8.49 1.44 1.19
CA ARG A 148 8.06 1.64 2.57
C ARG A 148 6.86 2.60 2.67
N ARG A 149 6.06 2.43 3.70
CA ARG A 149 4.80 3.15 3.91
C ARG A 149 4.92 4.69 3.87
N LEU A 150 6.06 5.26 4.27
CA LEU A 150 6.26 6.70 4.26
C LEU A 150 6.15 7.32 2.85
N LEU A 151 6.49 6.57 1.79
CA LEU A 151 6.40 7.05 0.41
C LEU A 151 4.96 7.39 -0.02
N SER A 152 3.97 6.65 0.48
CA SER A 152 2.57 6.90 0.17
C SER A 152 1.87 7.85 1.14
N LEU A 153 2.56 8.37 2.16
CA LEU A 153 1.96 9.18 3.22
C LEU A 153 2.52 10.58 3.33
N ILE A 154 3.78 10.82 2.97
CA ILE A 154 4.44 12.10 3.18
C ILE A 154 4.36 13.01 1.94
N PRO A 155 4.80 12.58 0.73
CA PRO A 155 4.66 13.43 -0.45
C PRO A 155 3.20 13.79 -0.74
N ASP A 156 2.95 15.01 -1.21
CA ASP A 156 1.61 15.50 -1.49
C ASP A 156 0.89 14.73 -2.59
N THR A 157 1.65 14.16 -3.53
CA THR A 157 1.12 13.38 -4.65
C THR A 157 1.66 11.95 -4.62
N HIS A 158 0.78 10.98 -4.77
CA HIS A 158 1.16 9.58 -4.93
C HIS A 158 0.71 9.03 -6.29
N ILE A 159 1.66 8.66 -7.11
CA ILE A 159 1.45 8.00 -8.41
C ILE A 159 1.69 6.50 -8.20
N CYS A 160 0.67 5.68 -8.44
CA CYS A 160 0.76 4.24 -8.22
C CYS A 160 0.53 3.48 -9.53
N VAL A 161 1.51 2.70 -9.95
CA VAL A 161 1.40 1.84 -11.13
C VAL A 161 0.83 0.49 -10.71
N ILE A 162 -0.28 0.11 -11.33
CA ILE A 162 -0.98 -1.15 -11.07
C ILE A 162 -1.07 -1.92 -12.39
N ARG A 163 -0.54 -3.14 -12.43
CA ARG A 163 -0.70 -4.02 -13.60
C ARG A 163 -2.12 -4.59 -13.64
N ALA A 164 -2.65 -4.79 -14.83
CA ALA A 164 -4.01 -5.29 -15.01
C ALA A 164 -4.25 -6.63 -14.31
N GLU A 165 -3.25 -7.52 -14.31
CA GLU A 165 -3.31 -8.83 -13.63
C GLU A 165 -3.28 -8.75 -12.09
N GLN A 166 -2.90 -7.60 -11.52
CA GLN A 166 -2.93 -7.37 -10.08
C GLN A 166 -4.32 -6.94 -9.59
N VAL A 167 -5.25 -6.63 -10.50
CA VAL A 167 -6.60 -6.19 -10.13
C VAL A 167 -7.50 -7.40 -9.96
N VAL A 168 -7.97 -7.63 -8.74
CA VAL A 168 -8.94 -8.69 -8.41
C VAL A 168 -10.32 -8.09 -8.17
N GLU A 169 -11.39 -8.88 -8.42
CA GLU A 169 -12.76 -8.38 -8.23
C GLU A 169 -13.07 -8.11 -6.77
N THR A 170 -12.73 -9.06 -5.90
CA THR A 170 -13.05 -9.04 -4.46
C THR A 170 -11.94 -9.69 -3.65
N VAL A 171 -11.95 -9.48 -2.35
CA VAL A 171 -11.12 -10.26 -1.40
C VAL A 171 -11.83 -11.59 -1.16
N PRO A 172 -11.13 -12.72 -1.30
CA PRO A 172 -11.67 -14.04 -0.98
C PRO A 172 -11.95 -14.20 0.51
#